data_06b92d4131c5eff1be5e1935b158d3f6
#
_entry.id   06b92d4131c5eff1be5e1935b158d3f6
#
_cell.length_a   1.000
_cell.length_b   1.000
_cell.length_c   1.000
_cell.angle_alpha   90.00
_cell.angle_beta   90.00
_cell.angle_gamma   90.00
#
_symmetry.space_group_name_H-M   'P 1'
#
loop_
_entity.id
_entity.type
_entity.pdbx_description
1 polymer ?
#
loop_
_entity_poly.entity_id
_entity_poly.type
_entity_poly.pdbx_seq_one_letter_code
_entity_poly.pdbx_strand_id
1 'polypeptide(L)'
;MGFSLPMDNFKNMSVKIKTVTKQLPKYSRNTDEIIPFLDAWLVGQDERFISKVKKIFEGAAVDKRYSIMDPIEVFTKTSFEERNDIYVREVIDLGEKVLEKALEKASWNPEDLDYIITVSCTGIMIPSLDAYLINKLKLRQDIVRLPVTEMGCAAGISGIIYAKNFLQANPGKRAAVIAVESPTATFQLDDFSMANIVSAAIFGDGAACVLLSSHVDDE
;
A
#
# COMPACT_ATOMS: atom_id res chain seq x y z
N MET A 1 -11.07 -33.75 -33.47
CA MET A 1 -9.77 -33.08 -33.71
C MET A 1 -9.22 -32.68 -32.36
N GLY A 2 -8.28 -33.43 -31.80
CA GLY A 2 -7.65 -33.12 -30.51
C GLY A 2 -6.57 -32.06 -30.73
N PHE A 3 -6.74 -30.90 -30.09
CA PHE A 3 -5.67 -29.92 -29.98
C PHE A 3 -4.68 -30.45 -28.93
N SER A 4 -3.60 -31.07 -29.38
CA SER A 4 -2.43 -31.29 -28.51
C SER A 4 -1.57 -30.03 -28.57
N LEU A 5 -1.63 -29.23 -27.55
CA LEU A 5 -0.64 -28.17 -27.32
C LEU A 5 0.72 -28.86 -27.05
N PRO A 6 1.83 -28.39 -27.63
CA PRO A 6 3.14 -28.92 -27.32
C PRO A 6 3.50 -28.68 -25.89
N MET A 7 3.55 -29.73 -25.05
CA MET A 7 3.84 -29.71 -23.61
C MET A 7 5.30 -29.33 -23.30
N ASP A 8 6.17 -29.19 -24.28
CA ASP A 8 7.59 -28.92 -24.07
C ASP A 8 7.93 -27.46 -23.73
N ASN A 9 7.03 -26.52 -24.02
CA ASN A 9 7.27 -25.09 -23.75
C ASN A 9 6.99 -24.64 -22.28
N PHE A 10 6.43 -25.52 -21.46
CA PHE A 10 6.09 -25.16 -20.06
C PHE A 10 7.21 -25.45 -19.04
N LYS A 11 8.28 -26.15 -19.46
CA LYS A 11 9.30 -26.68 -18.52
C LYS A 11 10.31 -25.67 -17.97
N ASN A 12 10.37 -24.43 -18.48
CA ASN A 12 11.39 -23.45 -18.06
C ASN A 12 10.92 -21.99 -17.96
N MET A 13 9.63 -21.73 -17.73
CA MET A 13 9.20 -20.34 -17.58
C MET A 13 9.36 -19.89 -16.14
N SER A 14 10.42 -19.13 -15.89
CA SER A 14 10.63 -18.46 -14.61
C SER A 14 9.85 -17.15 -14.59
N VAL A 15 9.02 -16.96 -13.57
CA VAL A 15 8.48 -15.64 -13.24
C VAL A 15 9.55 -14.89 -12.46
N LYS A 16 9.90 -13.69 -12.93
CA LYS A 16 10.94 -12.84 -12.34
C LYS A 16 10.34 -11.59 -11.73
N ILE A 17 10.92 -11.12 -10.64
CA ILE A 17 10.68 -9.77 -10.15
C ILE A 17 11.58 -8.83 -10.95
N LYS A 18 10.98 -7.97 -11.77
CA LYS A 18 11.70 -7.00 -12.60
C LYS A 18 12.20 -5.82 -11.78
N THR A 19 11.35 -5.28 -10.92
CA THR A 19 11.72 -4.17 -10.04
C THR A 19 10.83 -4.07 -8.83
N VAL A 20 11.36 -3.41 -7.80
CA VAL A 20 10.61 -2.99 -6.61
C VAL A 20 10.86 -1.50 -6.41
N THR A 21 9.78 -0.76 -6.15
CA THR A 21 9.82 0.67 -5.84
C THR A 21 9.00 0.97 -4.59
N LYS A 22 9.28 2.11 -3.98
CA LYS A 22 8.50 2.66 -2.88
C LYS A 22 8.23 4.14 -3.08
N GLN A 23 7.12 4.61 -2.54
CA GLN A 23 6.74 6.00 -2.44
C GLN A 23 6.29 6.30 -1.02
N LEU A 24 6.87 7.33 -0.43
CA LEU A 24 6.53 7.77 0.92
C LEU A 24 5.68 9.04 0.85
N PRO A 25 4.76 9.24 1.79
CA PRO A 25 3.96 10.46 1.89
C PRO A 25 4.81 11.70 2.16
N LYS A 26 4.15 12.85 2.06
CA LYS A 26 4.77 14.16 2.22
C LYS A 26 5.24 14.45 3.64
N TYR A 27 4.44 14.06 4.65
CA TYR A 27 4.72 14.38 6.03
C TYR A 27 5.52 13.26 6.70
N SER A 28 6.41 13.63 7.60
CA SER A 28 7.10 12.66 8.47
C SER A 28 7.48 13.32 9.77
N ARG A 29 7.52 12.53 10.87
CA ARG A 29 7.96 12.97 12.19
C ARG A 29 8.78 11.87 12.86
N ASN A 30 9.79 12.28 13.59
CA ASN A 30 10.48 11.40 14.50
C ASN A 30 9.60 11.14 15.74
N THR A 31 9.89 10.09 16.48
CA THR A 31 9.07 9.72 17.64
C THR A 31 9.08 10.81 18.72
N ASP A 32 10.21 11.46 18.97
CA ASP A 32 10.34 12.58 19.90
C ASP A 32 9.50 13.80 19.51
N GLU A 33 9.33 14.04 18.21
CA GLU A 33 8.46 15.11 17.69
C GLU A 33 6.97 14.77 17.83
N ILE A 34 6.60 13.49 17.97
CA ILE A 34 5.22 13.04 18.17
C ILE A 34 4.78 13.13 19.63
N ILE A 35 5.68 12.92 20.58
CA ILE A 35 5.37 12.91 22.02
C ILE A 35 4.56 14.14 22.49
N PRO A 36 4.88 15.39 22.09
CA PRO A 36 4.07 16.55 22.48
C PRO A 36 2.60 16.49 22.00
N PHE A 37 2.34 15.88 20.84
CA PHE A 37 0.96 15.68 20.36
C PHE A 37 0.23 14.63 21.19
N LEU A 38 0.92 13.59 21.68
CA LEU A 38 0.35 12.61 22.60
C LEU A 38 -0.03 13.29 23.92
N ASP A 39 0.78 14.19 24.45
CA ASP A 39 0.47 14.93 25.67
C ASP A 39 -0.82 15.75 25.52
N ALA A 40 -0.98 16.42 24.38
CA ALA A 40 -2.19 17.17 24.07
C ALA A 40 -3.43 16.27 23.90
N TRP A 41 -3.27 15.13 23.22
CA TRP A 41 -4.35 14.15 22.99
C TRP A 41 -4.80 13.47 24.28
N LEU A 42 -3.88 13.18 25.19
CA LEU A 42 -4.12 12.44 26.44
C LEU A 42 -4.54 13.33 27.63
N VAL A 43 -4.80 14.60 27.39
CA VAL A 43 -5.28 15.51 28.44
C VAL A 43 -6.52 14.93 29.12
N GLY A 44 -6.49 14.85 30.46
CA GLY A 44 -7.57 14.29 31.26
C GLY A 44 -7.48 12.80 31.55
N GLN A 45 -6.51 12.10 30.97
CA GLN A 45 -6.18 10.71 31.34
C GLN A 45 -5.29 10.68 32.60
N ASP A 46 -5.27 9.54 33.30
CA ASP A 46 -4.40 9.38 34.46
C ASP A 46 -2.90 9.30 34.08
N GLU A 47 -2.04 9.72 34.99
CA GLU A 47 -0.58 9.80 34.75
C GLU A 47 0.06 8.46 34.44
N ARG A 48 -0.45 7.36 35.00
CA ARG A 48 0.07 5.99 34.72
C ARG A 48 -0.26 5.58 33.30
N PHE A 49 -1.47 5.92 32.85
CA PHE A 49 -1.90 5.65 31.47
C PHE A 49 -1.05 6.46 30.47
N ILE A 50 -0.88 7.76 30.70
CA ILE A 50 -0.03 8.62 29.86
C ILE A 50 1.40 8.07 29.77
N SER A 51 2.00 7.74 30.92
CA SER A 51 3.34 7.16 30.98
C SER A 51 3.43 5.83 30.21
N LYS A 52 2.40 4.99 30.29
CA LYS A 52 2.33 3.72 29.54
C LYS A 52 2.27 3.94 28.03
N VAL A 53 1.43 4.89 27.58
CA VAL A 53 1.32 5.22 26.14
C VAL A 53 2.67 5.71 25.59
N LYS A 54 3.35 6.63 26.28
CA LYS A 54 4.68 7.12 25.87
C LYS A 54 5.68 5.99 25.76
N LYS A 55 5.73 5.10 26.74
CA LYS A 55 6.62 3.91 26.72
C LYS A 55 6.32 2.97 25.56
N ILE A 56 5.06 2.87 25.11
CA ILE A 56 4.69 2.08 23.93
C ILE A 56 5.29 2.70 22.66
N PHE A 57 5.18 4.02 22.50
CA PHE A 57 5.76 4.72 21.35
C PHE A 57 7.31 4.63 21.34
N GLU A 58 7.95 4.82 22.47
CA GLU A 58 9.41 4.66 22.61
C GLU A 58 9.85 3.21 22.37
N GLY A 59 9.12 2.24 22.97
CA GLY A 59 9.43 0.82 22.86
C GLY A 59 9.07 0.18 21.52
N ALA A 60 8.32 0.87 20.67
CA ALA A 60 7.98 0.40 19.32
C ALA A 60 9.21 0.31 18.40
N ALA A 61 10.34 0.93 18.78
CA ALA A 61 11.60 0.99 18.01
C ALA A 61 11.38 1.49 16.56
N VAL A 62 10.43 2.41 16.39
CA VAL A 62 10.17 3.11 15.13
C VAL A 62 10.65 4.54 15.29
N ASP A 63 11.80 4.85 14.72
CA ASP A 63 12.42 6.18 14.86
C ASP A 63 11.61 7.26 14.14
N LYS A 64 11.08 6.94 12.96
CA LYS A 64 10.39 7.88 12.09
C LYS A 64 9.12 7.28 11.49
N ARG A 65 8.04 8.06 11.49
CA ARG A 65 6.75 7.71 10.87
C ARG A 65 6.43 8.66 9.73
N TYR A 66 5.94 8.11 8.63
CA TYR A 66 5.41 8.86 7.51
C TYR A 66 3.89 8.92 7.59
N SER A 67 3.31 10.02 7.13
CA SER A 67 1.87 10.29 7.21
C SER A 67 1.35 11.02 5.97
N ILE A 68 0.15 10.65 5.52
CA ILE A 68 -0.58 11.39 4.48
C ILE A 68 -1.17 12.70 5.00
N MET A 69 -1.31 12.84 6.31
CA MET A 69 -1.83 14.02 6.98
C MET A 69 -0.75 14.72 7.81
N ASP A 70 -0.84 16.03 7.93
CA ASP A 70 -0.03 16.72 8.94
C ASP A 70 -0.39 16.22 10.35
N PRO A 71 0.56 16.11 11.29
CA PRO A 71 0.29 15.67 12.65
C PRO A 71 -0.83 16.44 13.35
N ILE A 72 -0.96 17.76 13.10
CA ILE A 72 -2.07 18.54 13.63
C ILE A 72 -3.41 17.99 13.12
N GLU A 73 -3.51 17.68 11.84
CA GLU A 73 -4.73 17.11 11.26
C GLU A 73 -5.02 15.70 11.81
N VAL A 74 -3.99 14.88 12.04
CA VAL A 74 -4.16 13.54 12.64
C VAL A 74 -4.84 13.63 14.01
N PHE A 75 -4.48 14.64 14.83
CA PHE A 75 -4.98 14.81 16.19
C PHE A 75 -6.17 15.77 16.31
N THR A 76 -6.68 16.34 15.23
CA THR A 76 -7.82 17.28 15.25
C THR A 76 -9.01 16.85 14.40
N LYS A 77 -8.77 16.10 13.32
CA LYS A 77 -9.87 15.62 12.47
C LYS A 77 -10.54 14.40 13.09
N THR A 78 -11.81 14.53 13.43
CA THR A 78 -12.60 13.48 14.11
C THR A 78 -13.57 12.76 13.17
N SER A 79 -13.97 13.40 12.05
CA SER A 79 -14.91 12.84 11.11
C SER A 79 -14.28 11.72 10.28
N PHE A 80 -14.96 10.56 10.23
CA PHE A 80 -14.58 9.47 9.33
C PHE A 80 -14.60 9.93 7.85
N GLU A 81 -15.60 10.70 7.45
CA GLU A 81 -15.73 11.23 6.09
C GLU A 81 -14.50 12.05 5.70
N GLU A 82 -14.12 13.04 6.52
CA GLU A 82 -12.94 13.88 6.25
C GLU A 82 -11.65 13.06 6.14
N ARG A 83 -11.46 12.08 7.01
CA ARG A 83 -10.28 11.21 7.00
C ARG A 83 -10.26 10.30 5.79
N ASN A 84 -11.43 9.74 5.42
CA ASN A 84 -11.54 8.87 4.26
C ASN A 84 -11.39 9.65 2.94
N ASP A 85 -11.86 10.90 2.87
CA ASP A 85 -11.64 11.77 1.70
C ASP A 85 -10.15 12.07 1.50
N ILE A 86 -9.41 12.33 2.60
CA ILE A 86 -7.96 12.48 2.55
C ILE A 86 -7.31 11.17 2.10
N TYR A 87 -7.71 10.04 2.68
CA TYR A 87 -7.23 8.72 2.29
C TYR A 87 -7.39 8.50 0.78
N VAL A 88 -8.59 8.68 0.23
CA VAL A 88 -8.86 8.46 -1.20
C VAL A 88 -7.93 9.30 -2.07
N ARG A 89 -7.81 10.60 -1.78
CA ARG A 89 -6.97 11.52 -2.54
C ARG A 89 -5.49 11.14 -2.49
N GLU A 90 -4.97 10.91 -1.30
CA GLU A 90 -3.54 10.65 -1.08
C GLU A 90 -3.11 9.24 -1.53
N VAL A 91 -3.98 8.23 -1.37
CA VAL A 91 -3.72 6.86 -1.83
C VAL A 91 -3.68 6.79 -3.36
N ILE A 92 -4.53 7.55 -4.05
CA ILE A 92 -4.46 7.66 -5.51
C ILE A 92 -3.14 8.29 -5.94
N ASP A 93 -2.71 9.39 -5.31
CA ASP A 93 -1.44 10.07 -5.62
C ASP A 93 -0.22 9.18 -5.34
N LEU A 94 -0.20 8.49 -4.19
CA LEU A 94 0.89 7.57 -3.83
C LEU A 94 0.94 6.36 -4.78
N GLY A 95 -0.23 5.79 -5.12
CA GLY A 95 -0.35 4.67 -6.04
C GLY A 95 0.10 5.02 -7.46
N GLU A 96 -0.28 6.19 -7.96
CA GLU A 96 0.15 6.73 -9.25
C GLU A 96 1.69 6.87 -9.28
N LYS A 97 2.26 7.63 -8.35
CA LYS A 97 3.70 7.88 -8.27
C LYS A 97 4.54 6.62 -8.12
N VAL A 98 4.10 5.66 -7.31
CA VAL A 98 4.87 4.42 -7.10
C VAL A 98 4.85 3.52 -8.33
N LEU A 99 3.73 3.48 -9.08
CA LEU A 99 3.62 2.71 -10.31
C LEU A 99 4.40 3.38 -11.45
N GLU A 100 4.28 4.71 -11.64
CA GLU A 100 5.09 5.46 -12.62
C GLU A 100 6.58 5.20 -12.41
N LYS A 101 7.06 5.36 -11.18
CA LYS A 101 8.46 5.09 -10.82
C LYS A 101 8.88 3.65 -11.09
N ALA A 102 7.97 2.69 -10.92
CA ALA A 102 8.25 1.28 -11.21
C ALA A 102 8.36 1.04 -12.71
N LEU A 103 7.42 1.58 -13.50
CA LEU A 103 7.41 1.48 -14.96
C LEU A 103 8.67 2.12 -15.56
N GLU A 104 9.01 3.35 -15.13
CA GLU A 104 10.24 4.03 -15.55
C GLU A 104 11.49 3.18 -15.25
N LYS A 105 11.61 2.67 -14.04
CA LYS A 105 12.75 1.85 -13.63
C LYS A 105 12.86 0.52 -14.38
N ALA A 106 11.72 -0.03 -14.81
CA ALA A 106 11.66 -1.25 -15.61
C ALA A 106 11.83 -0.98 -17.12
N SER A 107 11.76 0.28 -17.56
CA SER A 107 11.67 0.71 -18.95
C SER A 107 10.45 0.10 -19.66
N TRP A 108 9.32 0.03 -18.95
CA TRP A 108 8.04 -0.44 -19.49
C TRP A 108 7.10 0.73 -19.75
N ASN A 109 6.31 0.63 -20.82
CA ASN A 109 5.19 1.53 -21.05
C ASN A 109 3.96 1.08 -20.24
N PRO A 110 3.03 1.99 -19.92
CA PRO A 110 1.78 1.63 -19.24
C PRO A 110 0.98 0.52 -19.95
N GLU A 111 1.00 0.53 -21.29
CA GLU A 111 0.31 -0.47 -22.11
C GLU A 111 0.94 -1.87 -22.05
N ASP A 112 2.16 -2.00 -21.57
CA ASP A 112 2.84 -3.29 -21.41
C ASP A 112 2.28 -4.14 -20.27
N LEU A 113 1.49 -3.54 -19.35
CA LEU A 113 0.91 -4.26 -18.24
C LEU A 113 -0.34 -5.06 -18.67
N ASP A 114 -0.37 -6.32 -18.29
CA ASP A 114 -1.47 -7.25 -18.55
C ASP A 114 -2.31 -7.53 -17.29
N TYR A 115 -1.73 -7.32 -16.11
CA TYR A 115 -2.40 -7.59 -14.83
C TYR A 115 -2.00 -6.55 -13.78
N ILE A 116 -3.00 -5.97 -13.12
CA ILE A 116 -2.81 -5.04 -12.00
C ILE A 116 -3.50 -5.58 -10.75
N ILE A 117 -2.74 -5.66 -9.67
CA ILE A 117 -3.24 -6.02 -8.33
C ILE A 117 -3.01 -4.83 -7.42
N THR A 118 -4.07 -4.32 -6.80
CA THR A 118 -3.97 -3.27 -5.79
C THR A 118 -4.35 -3.81 -4.41
N VAL A 119 -3.57 -3.43 -3.40
CA VAL A 119 -3.73 -3.89 -2.02
C VAL A 119 -3.87 -2.70 -1.12
N SER A 120 -4.97 -2.61 -0.37
CA SER A 120 -5.18 -1.63 0.71
C SER A 120 -6.30 -2.07 1.64
N CYS A 121 -6.11 -1.90 2.96
CA CYS A 121 -7.13 -2.19 3.97
C CYS A 121 -7.37 -1.02 4.95
N THR A 122 -6.75 0.14 4.72
CA THR A 122 -6.77 1.28 5.65
C THR A 122 -7.72 2.41 5.27
N GLY A 123 -8.67 2.14 4.37
CA GLY A 123 -9.72 3.10 3.99
C GLY A 123 -10.72 2.46 3.04
N ILE A 124 -11.78 3.19 2.74
CA ILE A 124 -12.86 2.75 1.85
C ILE A 124 -12.80 3.55 0.56
N MET A 125 -12.69 2.85 -0.56
CA MET A 125 -12.63 3.44 -1.89
C MET A 125 -13.47 2.63 -2.90
N ILE A 126 -14.47 3.26 -3.49
CA ILE A 126 -15.31 2.69 -4.54
C ILE A 126 -15.46 3.74 -5.65
N PRO A 127 -14.97 3.47 -6.88
CA PRO A 127 -14.25 2.27 -7.31
C PRO A 127 -12.88 2.10 -6.63
N SER A 128 -12.31 0.91 -6.70
CA SER A 128 -11.00 0.57 -6.12
C SER A 128 -9.84 1.31 -6.80
N LEU A 129 -8.68 1.38 -6.13
CA LEU A 129 -7.48 2.12 -6.56
C LEU A 129 -7.05 1.79 -8.01
N ASP A 130 -7.09 0.52 -8.39
CA ASP A 130 -6.73 0.08 -9.75
C ASP A 130 -7.56 0.78 -10.83
N ALA A 131 -8.86 1.05 -10.60
CA ALA A 131 -9.70 1.78 -11.54
C ALA A 131 -9.23 3.21 -11.77
N TYR A 132 -8.77 3.88 -10.71
CA TYR A 132 -8.18 5.21 -10.82
C TYR A 132 -6.84 5.17 -11.57
N LEU A 133 -5.98 4.21 -11.25
CA LEU A 133 -4.66 4.07 -11.88
C LEU A 133 -4.76 3.76 -13.38
N ILE A 134 -5.69 2.89 -13.77
CA ILE A 134 -5.96 2.58 -15.18
C ILE A 134 -6.27 3.86 -15.97
N ASN A 135 -7.15 4.70 -15.44
CA ASN A 135 -7.55 5.94 -16.11
C ASN A 135 -6.45 7.00 -16.12
N LYS A 136 -5.77 7.19 -14.97
CA LYS A 136 -4.73 8.22 -14.81
C LYS A 136 -3.49 7.93 -15.65
N LEU A 137 -3.02 6.69 -15.62
CA LEU A 137 -1.81 6.24 -16.31
C LEU A 137 -2.10 5.71 -17.72
N LYS A 138 -3.36 5.72 -18.16
CA LYS A 138 -3.80 5.25 -19.48
C LYS A 138 -3.36 3.79 -19.73
N LEU A 139 -3.51 2.95 -18.71
CA LEU A 139 -3.29 1.52 -18.88
C LEU A 139 -4.30 0.95 -19.89
N ARG A 140 -4.01 -0.24 -20.42
CA ARG A 140 -4.94 -0.92 -21.32
C ARG A 140 -6.31 -1.12 -20.68
N GLN A 141 -7.38 -0.94 -21.45
CA GLN A 141 -8.75 -1.09 -20.96
C GLN A 141 -9.14 -2.56 -20.72
N ASP A 142 -8.43 -3.50 -21.33
CA ASP A 142 -8.61 -4.95 -21.19
C ASP A 142 -7.65 -5.57 -20.15
N ILE A 143 -6.91 -4.76 -19.39
CA ILE A 143 -6.03 -5.23 -18.33
C ILE A 143 -6.82 -6.03 -17.28
N VAL A 144 -6.29 -7.19 -16.89
CA VAL A 144 -6.86 -7.98 -15.80
C VAL A 144 -6.68 -7.24 -14.46
N ARG A 145 -7.70 -7.23 -13.61
CA ARG A 145 -7.73 -6.46 -12.36
C ARG A 145 -8.01 -7.36 -11.15
N LEU A 146 -7.32 -7.10 -10.04
CA LEU A 146 -7.62 -7.73 -8.75
C LEU A 146 -7.40 -6.73 -7.61
N PRO A 147 -8.44 -5.99 -7.16
CA PRO A 147 -8.36 -5.26 -5.92
C PRO A 147 -8.43 -6.24 -4.74
N VAL A 148 -7.48 -6.15 -3.82
CA VAL A 148 -7.41 -6.95 -2.60
C VAL A 148 -7.59 -6.03 -1.41
N THR A 149 -8.72 -6.18 -0.73
CA THR A 149 -9.07 -5.47 0.50
C THR A 149 -9.18 -6.47 1.65
N GLU A 150 -9.14 -6.01 2.87
CA GLU A 150 -9.44 -6.80 4.09
C GLU A 150 -8.55 -8.03 4.36
N MET A 151 -7.44 -8.22 3.63
CA MET A 151 -6.46 -9.27 3.92
C MET A 151 -5.38 -8.84 4.92
N GLY A 152 -5.36 -7.57 5.32
CA GLY A 152 -4.37 -7.02 6.24
C GLY A 152 -2.92 -7.15 5.73
N CYS A 153 -1.97 -7.28 6.64
CA CYS A 153 -0.54 -7.28 6.34
C CYS A 153 -0.06 -8.40 5.40
N ALA A 154 -0.81 -9.50 5.28
CA ALA A 154 -0.46 -10.60 4.38
C ALA A 154 -0.76 -10.30 2.90
N ALA A 155 -1.58 -9.28 2.61
CA ALA A 155 -2.09 -8.98 1.28
C ALA A 155 -1.01 -8.67 0.25
N GLY A 156 0.09 -8.01 0.65
CA GLY A 156 1.21 -7.72 -0.25
C GLY A 156 1.88 -8.98 -0.79
N ILE A 157 2.15 -9.95 0.09
CA ILE A 157 2.73 -11.24 -0.31
C ILE A 157 1.71 -12.07 -1.09
N SER A 158 0.44 -12.07 -0.69
CA SER A 158 -0.63 -12.74 -1.43
C SER A 158 -0.78 -12.17 -2.85
N GLY A 159 -0.68 -10.85 -3.01
CA GLY A 159 -0.67 -10.20 -4.32
C GLY A 159 0.46 -10.68 -5.21
N ILE A 160 1.68 -10.83 -4.66
CA ILE A 160 2.83 -11.39 -5.40
C ILE A 160 2.56 -12.84 -5.82
N ILE A 161 1.94 -13.65 -4.94
CA ILE A 161 1.58 -15.04 -5.26
C ILE A 161 0.52 -15.08 -6.37
N TYR A 162 -0.50 -14.23 -6.33
CA TYR A 162 -1.52 -14.13 -7.38
C TYR A 162 -0.93 -13.71 -8.71
N ALA A 163 -0.05 -12.69 -8.71
CA ALA A 163 0.67 -12.25 -9.90
C ALA A 163 1.52 -13.39 -10.48
N LYS A 164 2.28 -14.11 -9.64
CA LYS A 164 3.07 -15.26 -10.06
C LYS A 164 2.21 -16.35 -10.72
N ASN A 165 1.09 -16.72 -10.07
CA ASN A 165 0.19 -17.75 -10.60
C ASN A 165 -0.41 -17.35 -11.96
N PHE A 166 -0.82 -16.08 -12.09
CA PHE A 166 -1.31 -15.54 -13.36
C PHE A 166 -0.23 -15.63 -14.45
N LEU A 167 0.99 -15.20 -14.14
CA LEU A 167 2.10 -15.18 -15.09
C LEU A 167 2.56 -16.60 -15.50
N GLN A 168 2.47 -17.56 -14.59
CA GLN A 168 2.76 -18.97 -14.91
C GLN A 168 1.72 -19.57 -15.87
N ALA A 169 0.46 -19.15 -15.73
CA ALA A 169 -0.62 -19.59 -16.63
C ALA A 169 -0.66 -18.79 -17.96
N ASN A 170 -0.04 -17.62 -18.00
CA ASN A 170 -0.05 -16.70 -19.14
C ASN A 170 1.38 -16.26 -19.50
N PRO A 171 2.11 -17.06 -20.28
CA PRO A 171 3.49 -16.78 -20.69
C PRO A 171 3.62 -15.46 -21.45
N GLY A 172 4.75 -14.78 -21.27
CA GLY A 172 5.06 -13.52 -21.95
C GLY A 172 4.26 -12.33 -21.44
N LYS A 173 3.65 -12.43 -20.26
CA LYS A 173 2.83 -11.38 -19.64
C LYS A 173 3.59 -10.64 -18.54
N ARG A 174 3.08 -9.44 -18.21
CA ARG A 174 3.62 -8.52 -17.19
C ARG A 174 2.56 -8.16 -16.19
N ALA A 175 2.93 -8.12 -14.90
CA ALA A 175 2.03 -7.82 -13.81
C ALA A 175 2.61 -6.77 -12.87
N ALA A 176 1.73 -5.92 -12.31
CA ALA A 176 2.03 -4.98 -11.24
C ALA A 176 1.27 -5.35 -9.98
N VAL A 177 1.97 -5.39 -8.83
CA VAL A 177 1.38 -5.46 -7.49
C VAL A 177 1.67 -4.16 -6.78
N ILE A 178 0.63 -3.43 -6.40
CA ILE A 178 0.72 -2.12 -5.76
C ILE A 178 0.06 -2.21 -4.39
N ALA A 179 0.83 -2.03 -3.33
CA ALA A 179 0.32 -1.94 -1.96
C ALA A 179 0.40 -0.49 -1.49
N VAL A 180 -0.72 0.06 -1.02
CA VAL A 180 -0.79 1.40 -0.47
C VAL A 180 -1.57 1.34 0.84
N GLU A 181 -0.90 1.72 1.94
CA GLU A 181 -1.52 1.72 3.26
C GLU A 181 -1.36 3.08 3.93
N SER A 182 -2.41 3.52 4.59
CA SER A 182 -2.46 4.80 5.30
C SER A 182 -3.14 4.66 6.66
N PRO A 183 -2.50 3.97 7.62
CA PRO A 183 -3.01 3.77 8.97
C PRO A 183 -3.35 5.07 9.70
N THR A 184 -2.71 6.19 9.36
CA THR A 184 -3.06 7.49 9.96
C THR A 184 -4.49 7.92 9.68
N ALA A 185 -5.08 7.49 8.55
CA ALA A 185 -6.49 7.75 8.25
C ALA A 185 -7.46 6.96 9.15
N THR A 186 -7.03 5.82 9.71
CA THR A 186 -7.87 4.96 10.56
C THR A 186 -7.72 5.23 12.05
N PHE A 187 -6.80 6.11 12.46
CA PHE A 187 -6.59 6.45 13.86
C PHE A 187 -7.84 7.08 14.47
N GLN A 188 -8.31 6.53 15.60
CA GLN A 188 -9.51 7.00 16.30
C GLN A 188 -9.11 7.83 17.53
N LEU A 189 -9.51 9.11 17.53
CA LEU A 189 -9.13 10.06 18.59
C LEU A 189 -9.85 9.81 19.92
N ASP A 190 -11.00 9.20 19.89
CA ASP A 190 -11.85 8.88 21.04
C ASP A 190 -11.70 7.44 21.54
N ASP A 191 -10.86 6.64 20.88
CA ASP A 191 -10.55 5.26 21.29
C ASP A 191 -9.19 5.20 22.01
N PHE A 192 -9.24 5.07 23.33
CA PHE A 192 -8.07 4.89 24.21
C PHE A 192 -7.73 3.41 24.46
N SER A 193 -8.23 2.48 23.63
CA SER A 193 -7.87 1.08 23.72
C SER A 193 -6.40 0.84 23.40
N MET A 194 -5.82 -0.20 23.99
CA MET A 194 -4.44 -0.59 23.70
C MET A 194 -4.25 -0.97 22.22
N ALA A 195 -5.27 -1.48 21.56
CA ALA A 195 -5.21 -1.82 20.13
C ALA A 195 -4.98 -0.56 19.28
N ASN A 196 -5.75 0.49 19.49
CA ASN A 196 -5.58 1.77 18.79
C ASN A 196 -4.22 2.42 19.10
N ILE A 197 -3.81 2.44 20.37
CA ILE A 197 -2.53 3.01 20.80
C ILE A 197 -1.33 2.28 20.21
N VAL A 198 -1.32 0.94 20.26
CA VAL A 198 -0.23 0.13 19.70
C VAL A 198 -0.19 0.29 18.18
N SER A 199 -1.34 0.29 17.51
CA SER A 199 -1.41 0.54 16.06
C SER A 199 -0.81 1.89 15.69
N ALA A 200 -1.16 2.95 16.40
CA ALA A 200 -0.60 4.29 16.20
C ALA A 200 0.92 4.34 16.43
N ALA A 201 1.43 3.53 17.37
CA ALA A 201 2.85 3.48 17.70
C ALA A 201 3.70 2.72 16.68
N ILE A 202 3.17 1.69 16.01
CA ILE A 202 3.97 0.82 15.13
C ILE A 202 3.76 1.08 13.64
N PHE A 203 2.62 1.61 13.22
CA PHE A 203 2.30 1.80 11.81
C PHE A 203 2.66 3.19 11.30
N GLY A 204 2.87 3.27 9.98
CA GLY A 204 3.05 4.50 9.22
C GLY A 204 2.57 4.30 7.81
N ASP A 205 2.37 5.40 7.08
CA ASP A 205 1.79 5.41 5.74
C ASP A 205 2.86 5.21 4.66
N GLY A 206 2.46 4.60 3.56
CA GLY A 206 3.36 4.44 2.42
C GLY A 206 2.78 3.59 1.29
N ALA A 207 3.52 3.57 0.19
CA ALA A 207 3.21 2.76 -0.97
C ALA A 207 4.43 1.99 -1.45
N ALA A 208 4.19 0.80 -2.00
CA ALA A 208 5.19 -0.02 -2.69
C ALA A 208 4.60 -0.63 -3.96
N CYS A 209 5.44 -0.79 -4.98
CA CYS A 209 5.09 -1.49 -6.20
C CYS A 209 6.13 -2.54 -6.54
N VAL A 210 5.65 -3.72 -6.94
CA VAL A 210 6.47 -4.82 -7.47
C VAL A 210 6.00 -5.10 -8.89
N LEU A 211 6.91 -5.03 -9.86
CA LEU A 211 6.67 -5.48 -11.22
C LEU A 211 7.22 -6.88 -11.41
N LEU A 212 6.40 -7.76 -11.98
CA LEU A 212 6.74 -9.15 -12.28
C LEU A 212 6.54 -9.42 -13.77
N SER A 213 7.36 -10.29 -14.31
CA SER A 213 7.30 -10.69 -15.71
C SER A 213 7.53 -12.20 -15.90
N SER A 214 6.87 -12.76 -16.88
CA SER A 214 7.20 -14.04 -17.52
C SER A 214 7.71 -13.83 -18.95
N HIS A 215 7.99 -12.60 -19.36
CA HIS A 215 8.51 -12.26 -20.69
C HIS A 215 9.99 -12.62 -20.80
N VAL A 216 10.40 -13.20 -21.91
CA VAL A 216 11.78 -13.71 -22.09
C VAL A 216 12.79 -12.57 -22.14
N ASP A 217 12.40 -11.43 -22.71
CA ASP A 217 13.28 -10.26 -22.88
C ASP A 217 13.42 -9.39 -21.61
N ASP A 218 12.75 -9.75 -20.51
CA ASP A 218 12.83 -9.03 -19.24
C ASP A 218 13.91 -9.59 -18.30
N GLU A 219 15.07 -9.99 -18.83
CA GLU A 219 16.21 -10.49 -18.07
C GLU A 219 16.95 -9.39 -17.26
#